data_27e95eb20db20e6ba95a7c04fb226612
#
_entry.id   27e95eb20db20e6ba95a7c04fb226612
#
_cell.length_a   1.000
_cell.length_b   1.000
_cell.length_c   1.000
_cell.angle_alpha   90.00
_cell.angle_beta   90.00
_cell.angle_gamma   90.00
#
_symmetry.space_group_name_H-M   'P 1'
#
loop_
_entity.id
_entity.type
_entity.pdbx_description
1 polymer ?
#
loop_
_entity_poly.entity_id
_entity_poly.type
_entity_poly.pdbx_seq_one_letter_code
_entity_poly.pdbx_strand_id
1 'polypeptide(L)'
;VKRINLLLFTLIIILQSCNNDDNCDQDCFTPPNTFLFEVLDKTSGENLFTNETYNPEDIIITDSLNDNQSVAYTFISEDNLNLIQIGSIGWETEIVNLNINISEDHIFDLYVDVERKSENCCSFSQYNEIRVSNSELDTQTGIYKILVE
;
A
#
# COMPACT_ATOMS: atom_id res chain seq x y z
N VAL A 1 51.44 -37.99 2.91
CA VAL A 1 50.81 -37.68 4.21
C VAL A 1 50.69 -36.18 4.39
N LYS A 2 51.73 -35.34 4.15
CA LYS A 2 51.65 -33.85 4.33
C LYS A 2 50.63 -33.15 3.39
N ARG A 3 50.48 -33.63 2.16
CA ARG A 3 49.54 -33.02 1.18
C ARG A 3 48.07 -33.36 1.44
N ILE A 4 47.82 -34.56 2.00
CA ILE A 4 46.46 -34.99 2.40
C ILE A 4 45.96 -34.19 3.60
N ASN A 5 46.85 -33.93 4.58
CA ASN A 5 46.51 -33.12 5.74
C ASN A 5 46.19 -31.66 5.38
N LEU A 6 46.86 -31.07 4.37
CA LEU A 6 46.59 -29.71 3.92
C LEU A 6 45.24 -29.64 3.20
N LEU A 7 44.87 -30.63 2.39
CA LEU A 7 43.59 -30.72 1.71
C LEU A 7 42.44 -30.94 2.71
N LEU A 8 42.64 -31.73 3.73
CA LEU A 8 41.64 -31.94 4.81
C LEU A 8 41.42 -30.67 5.63
N PHE A 9 42.49 -29.89 5.87
CA PHE A 9 42.40 -28.63 6.63
C PHE A 9 41.66 -27.53 5.84
N THR A 10 41.88 -27.44 4.52
CA THR A 10 41.15 -26.50 3.66
C THR A 10 39.69 -26.87 3.50
N LEU A 11 39.33 -28.15 3.50
CA LEU A 11 37.94 -28.61 3.43
C LEU A 11 37.13 -28.26 4.70
N ILE A 12 37.79 -28.31 5.88
CA ILE A 12 37.16 -27.97 7.16
C ILE A 12 36.85 -26.48 7.25
N ILE A 13 37.68 -25.60 6.65
CA ILE A 13 37.45 -24.14 6.69
C ILE A 13 36.26 -23.75 5.80
N ILE A 14 35.98 -24.47 4.73
CA ILE A 14 34.86 -24.19 3.80
C ILE A 14 33.51 -24.56 4.46
N LEU A 15 33.49 -25.50 5.40
CA LEU A 15 32.27 -25.94 6.08
C LEU A 15 31.81 -25.01 7.24
N GLN A 16 32.62 -24.01 7.61
CA GLN A 16 32.27 -23.07 8.68
C GLN A 16 31.62 -21.76 8.20
N SER A 17 31.32 -21.64 6.89
CA SER A 17 30.77 -20.43 6.28
C SER A 17 29.24 -20.39 6.23
N CYS A 18 28.54 -21.15 7.04
CA CYS A 18 27.08 -21.07 7.13
C CYS A 18 26.64 -21.04 8.59
N ASN A 19 26.93 -19.94 9.29
CA ASN A 19 26.22 -19.57 10.50
C ASN A 19 25.62 -18.17 10.28
N ASN A 20 24.61 -18.09 9.43
CA ASN A 20 23.57 -17.09 9.60
C ASN A 20 22.50 -17.76 10.47
N ASP A 21 22.76 -17.83 11.77
CA ASP A 21 21.76 -18.07 12.77
C ASP A 21 20.94 -16.77 12.94
N ASP A 22 20.19 -16.39 11.91
CA ASP A 22 18.96 -15.63 12.11
C ASP A 22 17.97 -16.62 12.72
N ASN A 23 18.14 -16.90 14.02
CA ASN A 23 17.15 -17.61 14.82
C ASN A 23 15.89 -16.74 14.90
N CYS A 24 15.11 -16.75 13.81
CA CYS A 24 13.75 -16.23 13.83
C CYS A 24 12.87 -17.24 14.59
N ASP A 25 12.91 -17.19 15.91
CA ASP A 25 12.01 -17.99 16.75
C ASP A 25 10.54 -17.61 16.52
N GLN A 26 10.31 -16.45 15.93
CA GLN A 26 9.00 -15.96 15.54
C GLN A 26 9.10 -14.93 14.40
N ASP A 27 8.61 -15.30 13.23
CA ASP A 27 8.43 -14.35 12.13
C ASP A 27 7.32 -13.35 12.49
N CYS A 28 7.58 -12.08 12.36
CA CYS A 28 6.55 -11.06 12.48
C CYS A 28 6.23 -10.42 11.11
N PHE A 29 4.96 -10.20 10.89
CA PHE A 29 4.45 -9.64 9.65
C PHE A 29 3.49 -8.49 9.94
N THR A 30 3.80 -7.31 9.39
CA THR A 30 2.89 -6.16 9.42
C THR A 30 2.34 -5.95 8.00
N PRO A 31 1.03 -6.09 7.81
CA PRO A 31 0.42 -5.81 6.51
C PRO A 31 0.59 -4.33 6.13
N PRO A 32 0.58 -4.00 4.84
CA PRO A 32 0.53 -2.62 4.39
C PRO A 32 -0.69 -1.86 4.91
N ASN A 33 -0.60 -0.53 4.86
CA ASN A 33 -1.72 0.33 5.20
C ASN A 33 -2.85 0.16 4.18
N THR A 34 -4.07 0.28 4.67
CA THR A 34 -5.25 0.41 3.82
C THR A 34 -5.63 1.88 3.72
N PHE A 35 -5.79 2.39 2.51
CA PHE A 35 -6.22 3.77 2.25
C PHE A 35 -7.74 3.82 2.14
N LEU A 36 -8.37 4.69 2.92
CA LEU A 36 -9.81 4.88 2.95
C LEU A 36 -10.15 6.30 2.52
N PHE A 37 -11.08 6.44 1.58
CA PHE A 37 -11.48 7.73 1.02
C PHE A 37 -12.99 7.92 1.12
N GLU A 38 -13.39 9.07 1.65
CA GLU A 38 -14.76 9.56 1.69
C GLU A 38 -14.88 10.72 0.70
N VAL A 39 -15.81 10.66 -0.25
CA VAL A 39 -15.98 11.71 -1.27
C VAL A 39 -17.14 12.60 -0.86
N LEU A 40 -16.84 13.86 -0.55
CA LEU A 40 -17.77 14.83 0.03
C LEU A 40 -17.98 16.01 -0.92
N ASP A 41 -19.20 16.52 -0.97
CA ASP A 41 -19.48 17.86 -1.49
C ASP A 41 -18.83 18.91 -0.58
N LYS A 42 -17.98 19.74 -1.14
CA LYS A 42 -17.19 20.73 -0.40
C LYS A 42 -18.05 21.78 0.31
N THR A 43 -19.24 22.05 -0.22
CA THR A 43 -20.13 23.09 0.29
C THR A 43 -21.05 22.57 1.39
N SER A 44 -21.70 21.42 1.16
CA SER A 44 -22.66 20.84 2.10
C SER A 44 -22.03 19.88 3.09
N GLY A 45 -20.87 19.28 2.74
CA GLY A 45 -20.24 18.20 3.50
C GLY A 45 -20.96 16.85 3.36
N GLU A 46 -21.92 16.73 2.45
CA GLU A 46 -22.64 15.48 2.22
C GLU A 46 -21.76 14.50 1.43
N ASN A 47 -21.83 13.22 1.76
CA ASN A 47 -21.18 12.18 1.00
C ASN A 47 -21.91 11.97 -0.33
N LEU A 48 -21.17 12.10 -1.45
CA LEU A 48 -21.71 12.10 -2.81
C LEU A 48 -22.22 10.73 -3.29
N PHE A 49 -21.83 9.65 -2.64
CA PHE A 49 -22.44 8.33 -2.86
C PHE A 49 -23.71 8.15 -2.03
N THR A 50 -23.80 8.75 -0.83
CA THR A 50 -25.00 8.67 0.02
C THR A 50 -26.17 9.43 -0.58
N ASN A 51 -25.90 10.58 -1.21
CA ASN A 51 -26.94 11.38 -1.86
C ASN A 51 -27.19 11.02 -3.33
N GLU A 52 -26.56 9.89 -3.79
CA GLU A 52 -26.73 9.33 -5.14
C GLU A 52 -26.20 10.24 -6.28
N THR A 53 -25.38 11.24 -5.98
CA THR A 53 -24.70 12.06 -6.99
C THR A 53 -23.72 11.19 -7.81
N TYR A 54 -23.00 10.30 -7.12
CA TYR A 54 -22.11 9.32 -7.75
C TYR A 54 -22.58 7.89 -7.52
N ASN A 55 -22.35 7.04 -8.54
CA ASN A 55 -22.61 5.61 -8.47
C ASN A 55 -21.28 4.86 -8.22
N PRO A 56 -21.18 4.00 -7.20
CA PRO A 56 -19.98 3.20 -6.94
C PRO A 56 -19.54 2.32 -8.12
N GLU A 57 -20.44 1.92 -9.01
CA GLU A 57 -20.13 1.12 -10.19
C GLU A 57 -19.33 1.90 -11.24
N ASP A 58 -19.36 3.23 -11.19
CA ASP A 58 -18.67 4.12 -12.14
C ASP A 58 -17.25 4.50 -11.70
N ILE A 59 -16.77 3.95 -10.57
CA ILE A 59 -15.43 4.21 -10.08
C ILE A 59 -14.39 3.51 -10.96
N ILE A 60 -13.42 4.29 -11.45
CA ILE A 60 -12.30 3.81 -12.25
C ILE A 60 -11.01 4.28 -11.60
N ILE A 61 -10.14 3.34 -11.24
CA ILE A 61 -8.82 3.63 -10.67
C ILE A 61 -7.75 3.08 -11.60
N THR A 62 -6.82 3.95 -12.00
CA THR A 62 -5.71 3.59 -12.88
C THR A 62 -4.38 4.10 -12.34
N ASP A 63 -3.29 3.37 -12.57
CA ASP A 63 -1.95 3.80 -12.22
C ASP A 63 -1.27 4.45 -13.43
N SER A 64 -1.06 5.76 -13.36
CA SER A 64 -0.42 6.55 -14.43
C SER A 64 1.06 6.24 -14.62
N LEU A 65 1.73 5.66 -13.62
CA LEU A 65 3.13 5.22 -13.71
C LEU A 65 3.27 3.82 -14.30
N ASN A 66 2.17 3.09 -14.45
CA ASN A 66 2.12 1.73 -14.99
C ASN A 66 1.14 1.64 -16.17
N ASP A 67 1.38 2.41 -17.23
CA ASP A 67 0.61 2.41 -18.48
C ASP A 67 -0.92 2.56 -18.30
N ASN A 68 -1.36 3.27 -17.26
CA ASN A 68 -2.76 3.41 -16.84
C ASN A 68 -3.45 2.06 -16.59
N GLN A 69 -2.71 1.10 -16.05
CA GLN A 69 -3.28 -0.18 -15.66
C GLN A 69 -4.34 0.00 -14.57
N SER A 70 -5.43 -0.76 -14.69
CA SER A 70 -6.52 -0.73 -13.70
C SER A 70 -6.06 -1.29 -12.36
N VAL A 71 -6.43 -0.59 -11.28
CA VAL A 71 -6.11 -0.96 -9.90
C VAL A 71 -7.37 -1.43 -9.18
N ALA A 72 -7.27 -2.56 -8.50
CA ALA A 72 -8.38 -3.12 -7.72
C ALA A 72 -8.67 -2.28 -6.47
N TYR A 73 -9.94 -2.11 -6.19
CA TYR A 73 -10.45 -1.44 -4.99
C TYR A 73 -11.65 -2.20 -4.41
N THR A 74 -12.07 -1.83 -3.21
CA THR A 74 -13.31 -2.28 -2.58
C THR A 74 -14.15 -1.06 -2.25
N PHE A 75 -15.46 -1.11 -2.52
CA PHE A 75 -16.40 -0.11 -2.04
C PHE A 75 -17.10 -0.62 -0.79
N ILE A 76 -17.00 0.13 0.30
CA ILE A 76 -17.61 -0.19 1.60
C ILE A 76 -18.92 0.59 1.71
N SER A 77 -20.06 -0.11 1.64
CA SER A 77 -21.40 0.48 1.76
C SER A 77 -22.13 0.13 3.06
N GLU A 78 -21.46 -0.67 3.92
CA GLU A 78 -22.01 -1.09 5.21
C GLU A 78 -22.12 0.11 6.16
N ASP A 79 -23.13 0.11 7.01
CA ASP A 79 -23.39 1.15 8.02
C ASP A 79 -23.47 2.59 7.44
N ASN A 80 -23.81 2.75 6.17
CA ASN A 80 -23.84 4.01 5.41
C ASN A 80 -22.47 4.73 5.34
N LEU A 81 -21.36 4.01 5.44
CA LEU A 81 -20.03 4.61 5.38
C LEU A 81 -19.71 5.16 3.99
N ASN A 82 -20.05 4.42 2.91
CA ASN A 82 -19.80 4.79 1.52
C ASN A 82 -18.36 5.25 1.26
N LEU A 83 -17.41 4.34 1.46
CA LEU A 83 -15.97 4.59 1.33
C LEU A 83 -15.35 3.82 0.18
N ILE A 84 -14.38 4.43 -0.50
CA ILE A 84 -13.47 3.75 -1.42
C ILE A 84 -12.28 3.24 -0.61
N GLN A 85 -11.98 1.95 -0.71
CA GLN A 85 -10.86 1.30 -0.04
C GLN A 85 -9.83 0.79 -1.04
N ILE A 86 -8.57 1.19 -0.89
CA ILE A 86 -7.42 0.69 -1.65
C ILE A 86 -6.46 0.02 -0.67
N GLY A 87 -6.26 -1.29 -0.81
CA GLY A 87 -5.41 -2.10 0.08
C GLY A 87 -4.31 -2.86 -0.65
N SER A 88 -4.10 -2.57 -1.94
CA SER A 88 -3.13 -3.27 -2.79
C SER A 88 -1.72 -2.70 -2.74
N ILE A 89 -1.51 -1.50 -2.17
CA ILE A 89 -0.25 -0.76 -2.20
C ILE A 89 0.63 -1.11 -1.00
N GLY A 90 1.93 -1.38 -1.26
CA GLY A 90 2.94 -1.61 -0.23
C GLY A 90 3.19 -3.08 0.11
N TRP A 91 2.66 -4.00 -0.67
CA TRP A 91 3.03 -5.42 -0.58
C TRP A 91 4.43 -5.68 -1.13
N GLU A 92 4.89 -4.80 -2.03
CA GLU A 92 6.22 -4.76 -2.62
C GLU A 92 6.81 -3.36 -2.45
N THR A 93 8.09 -3.18 -2.81
CA THR A 93 8.69 -1.85 -2.96
C THR A 93 8.20 -1.26 -4.27
N GLU A 94 7.43 -0.18 -4.21
CA GLU A 94 6.77 0.39 -5.37
C GLU A 94 6.57 1.90 -5.24
N ILE A 95 6.42 2.54 -6.38
CA ILE A 95 5.94 3.92 -6.49
C ILE A 95 4.72 3.88 -7.40
N VAL A 96 3.59 4.36 -6.92
CA VAL A 96 2.34 4.44 -7.67
C VAL A 96 1.82 5.88 -7.73
N ASN A 97 1.15 6.20 -8.81
CA ASN A 97 0.39 7.46 -8.94
C ASN A 97 -0.98 7.15 -9.53
N LEU A 98 -1.93 6.92 -8.62
CA LEU A 98 -3.27 6.52 -8.98
C LEU A 98 -4.13 7.72 -9.32
N ASN A 99 -4.82 7.64 -10.47
CA ASN A 99 -5.89 8.56 -10.85
C ASN A 99 -7.22 7.91 -10.50
N ILE A 100 -8.01 8.58 -9.67
CA ILE A 100 -9.34 8.13 -9.26
C ILE A 100 -10.38 8.97 -9.99
N ASN A 101 -11.14 8.31 -10.86
CA ASN A 101 -12.22 8.92 -11.63
C ASN A 101 -13.54 8.26 -11.25
N ILE A 102 -14.65 9.03 -11.36
CA ILE A 102 -16.01 8.50 -11.24
C ILE A 102 -16.76 8.96 -12.46
N SER A 103 -17.23 8.01 -13.29
CA SER A 103 -17.72 8.27 -14.64
C SER A 103 -16.65 8.97 -15.50
N GLU A 104 -16.90 10.19 -15.96
CA GLU A 104 -15.97 10.99 -16.76
C GLU A 104 -15.19 12.02 -15.89
N ASP A 105 -15.54 12.17 -14.62
CA ASP A 105 -14.98 13.16 -13.74
C ASP A 105 -13.71 12.65 -13.05
N HIS A 106 -12.62 13.45 -13.14
CA HIS A 106 -11.44 13.22 -12.34
C HIS A 106 -11.68 13.77 -10.93
N ILE A 107 -11.55 12.92 -9.90
CA ILE A 107 -11.90 13.27 -8.53
C ILE A 107 -10.66 13.63 -7.72
N PHE A 108 -9.66 12.74 -7.69
CA PHE A 108 -8.41 12.97 -6.97
C PHE A 108 -7.29 12.04 -7.44
N ASP A 109 -6.06 12.36 -7.01
CA ASP A 109 -4.88 11.55 -7.20
C ASP A 109 -4.37 11.03 -5.86
N LEU A 110 -3.88 9.78 -5.85
CA LEU A 110 -3.13 9.18 -4.76
C LEU A 110 -1.72 8.83 -5.24
N TYR A 111 -0.72 9.54 -4.74
CA TYR A 111 0.69 9.19 -4.93
C TYR A 111 1.22 8.49 -3.67
N VAL A 112 1.90 7.36 -3.85
CA VAL A 112 2.56 6.62 -2.76
C VAL A 112 3.93 6.17 -3.21
N ASP A 113 4.95 6.50 -2.40
CA ASP A 113 6.29 5.92 -2.46
C ASP A 113 6.47 5.05 -1.22
N VAL A 114 6.61 3.76 -1.42
CA VAL A 114 6.68 2.76 -0.34
C VAL A 114 7.78 1.73 -0.60
N GLU A 115 8.49 1.40 0.48
CA GLU A 115 9.52 0.38 0.49
C GLU A 115 9.09 -0.80 1.37
N ARG A 116 9.08 -2.01 0.81
CA ARG A 116 8.85 -3.23 1.59
C ARG A 116 10.16 -3.67 2.22
N LYS A 117 10.21 -3.71 3.54
CA LYS A 117 11.40 -4.04 4.32
C LYS A 117 11.25 -5.37 5.04
N SER A 118 12.41 -5.99 5.27
CA SER A 118 12.52 -7.15 6.15
C SER A 118 13.72 -6.93 7.06
N GLU A 119 13.47 -6.75 8.35
CA GLU A 119 14.50 -6.52 9.37
C GLU A 119 14.20 -7.37 10.62
N ASN A 120 15.23 -8.04 11.15
CA ASN A 120 15.10 -8.85 12.38
C ASN A 120 13.91 -9.82 12.33
N CYS A 121 13.73 -10.55 11.19
CA CYS A 121 12.63 -11.48 10.99
C CYS A 121 11.23 -10.87 10.87
N CYS A 122 11.15 -9.55 10.79
CA CYS A 122 9.90 -8.82 10.63
C CYS A 122 9.78 -8.21 9.23
N SER A 123 8.66 -8.41 8.56
CA SER A 123 8.34 -7.76 7.30
C SER A 123 7.33 -6.63 7.53
N PHE A 124 7.62 -5.44 7.01
CA PHE A 124 6.76 -4.27 7.13
C PHE A 124 6.94 -3.34 5.93
N SER A 125 5.99 -2.43 5.73
CA SER A 125 6.07 -1.40 4.70
C SER A 125 6.43 -0.06 5.33
N GLN A 126 7.48 0.59 4.77
CA GLN A 126 7.88 1.94 5.13
C GLN A 126 7.41 2.89 4.04
N TYR A 127 6.51 3.79 4.39
CA TYR A 127 6.01 4.81 3.47
C TYR A 127 6.93 6.04 3.52
N ASN A 128 7.61 6.32 2.40
CA ASN A 128 8.50 7.47 2.26
C ASN A 128 7.69 8.73 1.96
N GLU A 129 6.64 8.60 1.13
CA GLU A 129 5.75 9.70 0.77
C GLU A 129 4.34 9.20 0.50
N ILE A 130 3.35 9.94 0.99
CA ILE A 130 1.93 9.78 0.65
C ILE A 130 1.38 11.16 0.34
N ARG A 131 0.80 11.33 -0.85
CA ARG A 131 0.10 12.57 -1.24
C ARG A 131 -1.28 12.23 -1.79
N VAL A 132 -2.29 12.91 -1.28
CA VAL A 132 -3.66 12.81 -1.78
C VAL A 132 -4.12 14.20 -2.17
N SER A 133 -4.49 14.40 -3.44
CA SER A 133 -4.98 15.71 -3.90
C SER A 133 -6.39 16.00 -3.36
N ASN A 134 -6.73 17.28 -3.19
CA ASN A 134 -8.05 17.74 -2.75
C ASN A 134 -8.58 17.09 -1.46
N SER A 135 -7.69 16.75 -0.54
CA SER A 135 -8.06 15.96 0.64
C SER A 135 -7.72 16.61 1.97
N GLU A 136 -8.48 16.23 2.98
CA GLU A 136 -8.18 16.43 4.39
C GLU A 136 -8.11 15.07 5.08
N LEU A 137 -7.02 14.80 5.81
CA LEU A 137 -6.88 13.56 6.58
C LEU A 137 -7.54 13.72 7.96
N ASP A 138 -8.54 12.92 8.24
CA ASP A 138 -9.07 12.76 9.58
C ASP A 138 -8.13 11.82 10.37
N THR A 139 -7.33 12.39 11.26
CA THR A 139 -6.33 11.64 12.03
C THR A 139 -6.92 10.72 13.11
N GLN A 140 -8.21 10.86 13.44
CA GLN A 140 -8.88 10.00 14.41
C GLN A 140 -9.36 8.69 13.76
N THR A 141 -9.83 8.78 12.52
CA THR A 141 -10.37 7.64 11.77
C THR A 141 -9.40 7.07 10.75
N GLY A 142 -8.40 7.86 10.31
CA GLY A 142 -7.50 7.51 9.22
C GLY A 142 -8.14 7.64 7.83
N ILE A 143 -9.32 8.27 7.72
CA ILE A 143 -10.04 8.45 6.47
C ILE A 143 -9.60 9.76 5.79
N TYR A 144 -9.30 9.72 4.51
CA TYR A 144 -9.10 10.90 3.67
C TYR A 144 -10.45 11.41 3.17
N LYS A 145 -10.80 12.63 3.55
CA LYS A 145 -12.00 13.34 3.08
C LYS A 145 -11.66 14.08 1.81
N ILE A 146 -12.18 13.64 0.68
CA ILE A 146 -11.97 14.23 -0.63
C ILE A 146 -13.07 15.27 -0.86
N LEU A 147 -12.66 16.53 -1.09
CA LEU A 147 -13.58 17.65 -1.22
C LEU A 147 -13.79 17.99 -2.71
N VAL A 148 -15.00 17.71 -3.22
CA VAL A 148 -15.42 17.96 -4.61
C VAL A 148 -16.24 19.22 -4.68
N GLU A 149 -16.03 20.05 -5.74
CA GLU A 149 -16.78 21.30 -6.00
C GLU A 149 -18.01 21.06 -6.87
#